data_c868a09aba1baa099220e5f6acba8794
#
_entry.id   c868a09aba1baa099220e5f6acba8794
#
_cell.length_a   1.000
_cell.length_b   1.000
_cell.length_c   1.000
_cell.angle_alpha   90.00
_cell.angle_beta   90.00
_cell.angle_gamma   90.00
#
_symmetry.space_group_name_H-M   'P 1'
#
loop_
_entity.id
_entity.type
_entity.pdbx_description
1 polymer ?
#
loop_
_entity_poly.entity_id
_entity_poly.type
_entity_poly.pdbx_seq_one_letter_code
_entity_poly.pdbx_strand_id
1 'polypeptide(L)'
;TRLRVSGGGSQSDAAMQITANIFNLPCERPHLYETSGLGAAMLAAVSLKLHPDFATAVARMTRIGAVFEPQPEHARTYDRLYRRVYCRMYRRLQPLYRDIQVITGYPARLADDTP
;
A
#
# COMPACT_ATOMS: atom_id res chain seq x y z
N THR A 1 6.53 -12.64 -7.55
CA THR A 1 5.63 -11.60 -7.01
C THR A 1 6.45 -10.42 -6.55
N ARG A 2 6.00 -9.19 -6.80
CA ARG A 2 6.66 -7.94 -6.40
C ARG A 2 5.60 -6.93 -5.96
N LEU A 3 6.01 -5.96 -5.15
CA LEU A 3 5.19 -4.82 -4.77
C LEU A 3 5.52 -3.64 -5.67
N ARG A 4 4.52 -2.90 -6.09
CA ARG A 4 4.72 -1.60 -6.76
C ARG A 4 4.08 -0.52 -5.92
N VAL A 5 4.89 0.44 -5.47
CA VAL A 5 4.46 1.51 -4.55
C VAL A 5 4.64 2.85 -5.21
N SER A 6 3.60 3.67 -5.17
CA SER A 6 3.55 5.01 -5.76
C SER A 6 2.98 6.03 -4.77
N GLY A 7 2.89 7.27 -5.19
CA GLY A 7 2.46 8.39 -4.34
C GLY A 7 3.61 9.02 -3.56
N GLY A 8 3.33 10.08 -2.82
CA GLY A 8 4.34 10.89 -2.12
C GLY A 8 5.24 10.08 -1.19
N GLY A 9 4.69 9.11 -0.46
CA GLY A 9 5.46 8.25 0.45
C GLY A 9 6.52 7.38 -0.24
N SER A 10 6.32 7.04 -1.52
CA SER A 10 7.31 6.26 -2.28
C SER A 10 8.59 7.01 -2.62
N GLN A 11 8.64 8.32 -2.42
CA GLN A 11 9.84 9.13 -2.65
C GLN A 11 10.90 8.94 -1.56
N SER A 12 10.54 8.42 -0.40
CA SER A 12 11.49 8.08 0.65
C SER A 12 12.09 6.69 0.42
N ASP A 13 13.39 6.63 0.17
CA ASP A 13 14.11 5.36 0.01
C ASP A 13 14.02 4.50 1.28
N ALA A 14 14.06 5.13 2.46
CA ALA A 14 13.88 4.44 3.73
C ALA A 14 12.50 3.78 3.85
N ALA A 15 11.43 4.49 3.45
CA ALA A 15 10.08 3.93 3.46
C ALA A 15 9.94 2.76 2.47
N MET A 16 10.54 2.87 1.28
CA MET A 16 10.56 1.81 0.28
C MET A 16 11.32 0.57 0.77
N GLN A 17 12.49 0.76 1.40
CA GLN A 17 13.28 -0.33 1.96
C GLN A 17 12.56 -1.03 3.12
N ILE A 18 11.94 -0.25 4.03
CA ILE A 18 11.12 -0.80 5.11
C ILE A 18 9.95 -1.61 4.54
N THR A 19 9.27 -1.11 3.51
CA THR A 19 8.18 -1.82 2.85
C THR A 19 8.64 -3.15 2.27
N ALA A 20 9.76 -3.17 1.55
CA ALA A 20 10.34 -4.40 1.03
C ALA A 20 10.64 -5.41 2.17
N ASN A 21 11.19 -4.95 3.27
CA ASN A 21 11.54 -5.76 4.42
C ASN A 21 10.31 -6.32 5.16
N ILE A 22 9.23 -5.51 5.31
CA ILE A 22 7.99 -5.93 5.98
C ILE A 22 7.30 -7.04 5.20
N PHE A 23 7.19 -6.88 3.88
CA PHE A 23 6.49 -7.84 3.03
C PHE A 23 7.39 -8.98 2.55
N ASN A 24 8.69 -8.89 2.78
CA ASN A 24 9.71 -9.81 2.25
C ASN A 24 9.56 -10.03 0.74
N LEU A 25 9.35 -8.94 0.01
CA LEU A 25 9.17 -8.91 -1.44
C LEU A 25 9.94 -7.74 -2.05
N PRO A 26 10.50 -7.88 -3.26
CA PRO A 26 11.04 -6.75 -3.99
C PRO A 26 9.99 -5.65 -4.13
N CYS A 27 10.37 -4.42 -3.81
CA CYS A 27 9.51 -3.25 -3.84
C CYS A 27 9.98 -2.30 -4.95
N GLU A 28 9.13 -2.11 -5.96
CA GLU A 28 9.41 -1.26 -7.12
C GLU A 28 8.77 0.12 -6.94
N ARG A 29 9.55 1.16 -7.17
CA ARG A 29 9.07 2.54 -7.30
C ARG A 29 9.04 2.90 -8.79
N PRO A 30 7.88 3.34 -9.34
CA PRO A 30 7.84 3.86 -10.69
C PRO A 30 8.65 5.16 -10.78
N HIS A 31 9.14 5.50 -11.99
CA HIS A 31 9.91 6.74 -12.18
C HIS A 31 9.07 7.99 -11.95
N LEU A 32 7.76 7.91 -12.15
CA LEU A 32 6.79 8.96 -11.86
C LEU A 32 5.89 8.51 -10.69
N TYR A 33 5.92 9.26 -9.59
CA TYR A 33 5.15 8.92 -8.39
C TYR A 33 3.68 9.39 -8.45
N GLU A 34 3.38 10.40 -9.29
CA GLU A 34 2.02 10.92 -9.51
C GLU A 34 1.22 10.02 -10.44
N THR A 35 0.82 8.85 -9.93
CA THR A 35 0.15 7.83 -10.76
C THR A 35 -1.29 8.16 -11.12
N SER A 36 -1.98 8.99 -10.32
CA SER A 36 -3.34 9.46 -10.64
C SER A 36 -3.33 10.38 -11.86
N GLY A 37 -2.42 11.36 -11.88
CA GLY A 37 -2.22 12.24 -13.03
C GLY A 37 -1.78 11.47 -14.28
N LEU A 38 -0.87 10.50 -14.11
CA LEU A 38 -0.44 9.64 -15.19
C LEU A 38 -1.60 8.81 -15.76
N GLY A 39 -2.47 8.26 -14.91
CA GLY A 39 -3.67 7.54 -15.34
C GLY A 39 -4.62 8.41 -16.16
N ALA A 40 -4.86 9.66 -15.71
CA ALA A 40 -5.67 10.62 -16.47
C ALA A 40 -5.03 10.96 -17.83
N ALA A 41 -3.71 11.13 -17.88
CA ALA A 41 -2.98 11.36 -19.13
C ALA A 41 -3.08 10.16 -20.09
N MET A 42 -3.04 8.93 -19.59
CA MET A 42 -3.25 7.73 -20.40
C MET A 42 -4.67 7.67 -20.99
N LEU A 43 -5.69 8.00 -20.18
CA LEU A 43 -7.07 8.09 -20.64
C LEU A 43 -7.20 9.08 -21.80
N ALA A 44 -6.64 10.28 -21.65
CA ALA A 44 -6.64 11.29 -22.69
C ALA A 44 -5.89 10.82 -23.95
N ALA A 45 -4.71 10.22 -23.79
CA ALA A 45 -3.90 9.73 -24.91
C ALA A 45 -4.62 8.64 -25.74
N VAL A 46 -5.32 7.71 -25.08
CA VAL A 46 -6.10 6.69 -25.79
C VAL A 46 -7.34 7.29 -26.44
N SER A 47 -8.05 8.19 -25.76
CA SER A 47 -9.23 8.89 -26.32
C SER A 47 -8.89 9.71 -27.57
N LEU A 48 -7.70 10.36 -27.56
CA LEU A 48 -7.17 11.12 -28.69
C LEU A 48 -6.49 10.23 -29.75
N LYS A 49 -6.51 8.92 -29.59
CA LYS A 49 -5.87 7.94 -30.49
C LYS A 49 -4.35 8.13 -30.65
N LEU A 50 -3.68 8.75 -29.67
CA LEU A 50 -2.22 8.82 -29.59
C LEU A 50 -1.61 7.44 -29.29
N HIS A 51 -2.38 6.60 -28.57
CA HIS A 51 -2.11 5.19 -28.37
C HIS A 51 -3.34 4.37 -28.78
N PRO A 52 -3.16 3.19 -29.41
CA PRO A 52 -4.28 2.39 -29.90
C PRO A 52 -5.15 1.82 -28.77
N ASP A 53 -4.54 1.56 -27.61
CA ASP A 53 -5.20 0.94 -26.45
C ASP A 53 -4.45 1.28 -25.14
N PHE A 54 -5.08 0.92 -24.02
CA PHE A 54 -4.50 1.15 -22.69
C PHE A 54 -3.24 0.33 -22.42
N ALA A 55 -3.14 -0.89 -22.95
CA ALA A 55 -1.95 -1.72 -22.76
C ALA A 55 -0.72 -1.07 -23.39
N THR A 56 -0.87 -0.53 -24.60
CA THR A 56 0.17 0.23 -25.29
C THR A 56 0.49 1.53 -24.55
N ALA A 57 -0.51 2.27 -24.07
CA ALA A 57 -0.30 3.48 -23.30
C ALA A 57 0.50 3.18 -22.02
N VAL A 58 0.12 2.17 -21.25
CA VAL A 58 0.84 1.72 -20.04
C VAL A 58 2.29 1.35 -20.40
N ALA A 59 2.50 0.52 -21.41
CA ALA A 59 3.84 0.08 -21.80
C ALA A 59 4.77 1.23 -22.21
N ARG A 60 4.22 2.28 -22.83
CA ARG A 60 5.01 3.43 -23.32
C ARG A 60 5.15 4.57 -22.32
N MET A 61 4.17 4.74 -21.42
CA MET A 61 4.11 5.86 -20.48
C MET A 61 4.61 5.49 -19.08
N THR A 62 4.87 4.20 -18.80
CA THR A 62 5.40 3.78 -17.49
C THR A 62 6.78 3.14 -17.61
N ARG A 63 7.57 3.31 -16.56
CA ARG A 63 8.85 2.60 -16.36
C ARG A 63 9.17 2.49 -14.88
N ILE A 64 9.96 1.50 -14.51
CA ILE A 64 10.46 1.35 -13.14
C ILE A 64 11.60 2.35 -12.93
N GLY A 65 11.56 3.07 -11.82
CA GLY A 65 12.60 4.03 -11.42
C GLY A 65 13.64 3.41 -10.49
N ALA A 66 13.19 2.68 -9.46
CA ALA A 66 14.07 2.03 -8.50
C ALA A 66 13.46 0.72 -7.98
N VAL A 67 14.31 -0.21 -7.56
CA VAL A 67 13.91 -1.48 -6.94
C VAL A 67 14.64 -1.61 -5.60
N PHE A 68 13.91 -1.99 -4.57
CA PHE A 68 14.40 -2.21 -3.22
C PHE A 68 14.21 -3.69 -2.88
N GLU A 69 15.32 -4.39 -2.74
CA GLU A 69 15.29 -5.80 -2.37
C GLU A 69 15.14 -5.97 -0.85
N PRO A 70 14.38 -6.97 -0.39
CA PRO A 70 14.25 -7.22 1.03
C PRO A 70 15.58 -7.68 1.63
N GLN A 71 15.91 -7.13 2.80
CA GLN A 71 17.06 -7.55 3.59
C GLN A 71 16.67 -8.71 4.50
N PRO A 72 17.25 -9.92 4.35
CA PRO A 72 16.76 -11.12 5.02
C PRO A 72 16.70 -11.03 6.55
N GLU A 73 17.64 -10.32 7.17
CA GLU A 73 17.67 -10.12 8.61
C GLU A 73 16.50 -9.27 9.09
N HIS A 74 16.26 -8.15 8.42
CA HIS A 74 15.13 -7.27 8.74
C HIS A 74 13.79 -7.94 8.42
N ALA A 75 13.68 -8.65 7.31
CA ALA A 75 12.46 -9.39 6.95
C ALA A 75 12.10 -10.43 8.02
N ARG A 76 13.08 -11.19 8.54
CA ARG A 76 12.84 -12.11 9.67
C ARG A 76 12.35 -11.40 10.92
N THR A 77 12.87 -10.21 11.21
CA THR A 77 12.45 -9.41 12.36
C THR A 77 11.00 -8.95 12.19
N TYR A 78 10.64 -8.42 11.03
CA TYR A 78 9.26 -8.01 10.72
C TYR A 78 8.26 -9.17 10.71
N ASP A 79 8.62 -10.35 10.19
CA ASP A 79 7.76 -11.54 10.26
C ASP A 79 7.47 -11.94 11.72
N ARG A 80 8.49 -11.89 12.58
CA ARG A 80 8.31 -12.16 14.03
C ARG A 80 7.39 -11.13 14.69
N LEU A 81 7.56 -9.84 14.39
CA LEU A 81 6.70 -8.77 14.89
C LEU A 81 5.25 -8.95 14.40
N TYR A 82 5.06 -9.25 13.13
CA TYR A 82 3.74 -9.52 12.56
C TYR A 82 3.03 -10.66 13.30
N ARG A 83 3.67 -11.84 13.38
CA ARG A 83 3.04 -13.04 13.96
C ARG A 83 2.85 -12.95 15.47
N ARG A 84 3.83 -12.42 16.20
CA ARG A 84 3.81 -12.43 17.67
C ARG A 84 3.12 -11.23 18.28
N VAL A 85 3.09 -10.10 17.59
CA VAL A 85 2.55 -8.82 18.11
C VAL A 85 1.32 -8.42 17.31
N TYR A 86 1.49 -8.07 16.03
CA TYR A 86 0.44 -7.47 15.21
C TYR A 86 -0.82 -8.33 15.13
N CYS A 87 -0.70 -9.60 14.80
CA CYS A 87 -1.84 -10.53 14.70
C CYS A 87 -2.61 -10.73 16.02
N ARG A 88 -2.03 -10.34 17.15
CA ARG A 88 -2.65 -10.46 18.47
C ARG A 88 -3.15 -9.13 19.01
N MET A 89 -2.69 -8.02 18.46
CA MET A 89 -2.90 -6.68 19.00
C MET A 89 -4.39 -6.34 19.05
N TYR A 90 -5.10 -6.50 17.94
CA TYR A 90 -6.53 -6.17 17.86
C TYR A 90 -7.35 -6.89 18.93
N ARG A 91 -7.18 -8.21 19.06
CA ARG A 91 -7.91 -9.00 20.05
C ARG A 91 -7.66 -8.54 21.48
N ARG A 92 -6.44 -8.11 21.79
CA ARG A 92 -6.09 -7.61 23.12
C ARG A 92 -6.59 -6.20 23.39
N LEU A 93 -6.69 -5.37 22.35
CA LEU A 93 -7.20 -3.99 22.45
C LEU A 93 -8.72 -3.90 22.32
N GLN A 94 -9.37 -4.95 21.81
CA GLN A 94 -10.82 -4.95 21.57
C GLN A 94 -11.68 -4.54 22.80
N PRO A 95 -11.39 -4.99 24.03
CA PRO A 95 -12.14 -4.50 25.21
C PRO A 95 -12.03 -2.99 25.38
N LEU A 96 -10.84 -2.43 25.20
CA LEU A 96 -10.59 -0.98 25.32
C LEU A 96 -11.33 -0.19 24.24
N TYR A 97 -11.41 -0.72 23.01
CA TYR A 97 -12.20 -0.09 21.94
C TYR A 97 -13.71 -0.07 22.26
N ARG A 98 -14.21 -1.14 22.92
CA ARG A 98 -15.60 -1.16 23.42
C ARG A 98 -15.84 -0.10 24.50
N ASP A 99 -14.91 0.06 25.44
CA ASP A 99 -15.00 1.07 26.47
C ASP A 99 -14.98 2.48 25.88
N ILE A 100 -14.10 2.73 24.89
CA ILE A 100 -14.08 4.00 24.14
C ILE A 100 -15.43 4.25 23.47
N GLN A 101 -16.02 3.24 22.82
CA GLN A 101 -17.33 3.38 22.19
C GLN A 101 -18.44 3.70 23.20
N VAL A 102 -18.43 3.05 24.35
CA VAL A 102 -19.41 3.30 25.42
C VAL A 102 -19.28 4.72 25.95
N ILE A 103 -18.04 5.20 26.16
CA ILE A 103 -17.79 6.54 26.72
C ILE A 103 -18.10 7.64 25.70
N THR A 104 -17.73 7.45 24.44
CA THR A 104 -17.80 8.51 23.42
C THR A 104 -19.04 8.42 22.52
N GLY A 105 -19.71 7.27 22.48
CA GLY A 105 -20.77 6.98 21.51
C GLY A 105 -20.29 6.83 20.07
N TYR A 106 -18.97 6.82 19.81
CA TYR A 106 -18.39 6.74 18.45
C TYR A 106 -17.47 5.53 18.29
N PRO A 107 -17.54 4.84 17.14
CA PRO A 107 -18.52 4.97 16.06
C PRO A 107 -19.93 4.56 16.50
N ALA A 108 -20.96 5.15 15.89
CA ALA A 108 -22.35 4.73 16.10
C ALA A 108 -22.50 3.24 15.69
N ARG A 109 -23.27 2.47 16.45
CA ARG A 109 -23.58 1.08 16.07
C ARG A 109 -24.36 1.06 14.78
N LEU A 110 -23.92 0.26 13.80
CA LEU A 110 -24.74 -0.02 12.63
C LEU A 110 -26.00 -0.78 13.06
N ALA A 111 -27.12 -0.51 12.40
CA ALA A 111 -28.44 -1.07 12.79
C ALA A 111 -28.50 -2.62 12.78
N ASP A 112 -27.54 -3.28 12.14
CA ASP A 112 -27.47 -4.73 11.99
C ASP A 112 -26.66 -5.43 13.11
N ASP A 113 -26.08 -4.71 14.08
CA ASP A 113 -25.32 -5.27 15.20
C ASP A 113 -26.21 -5.63 16.41
N THR A 114 -27.49 -5.88 16.21
CA THR A 114 -28.40 -6.40 17.25
C THR A 114 -28.17 -7.91 17.37
N PRO A 115 -27.90 -8.47 18.57
CA PRO A 115 -27.67 -9.89 18.79
C PRO A 115 -28.88 -10.76 18.47
#